data_a025e269d1f072adcd7c65e0c8c7a6ba
#
_entry.id   a025e269d1f072adcd7c65e0c8c7a6ba
#
_cell.length_a   1.000
_cell.length_b   1.000
_cell.length_c   1.000
_cell.angle_alpha   90.00
_cell.angle_beta   90.00
_cell.angle_gamma   90.00
#
_symmetry.space_group_name_H-M   'P 1'
#
loop_
_entity.id
_entity.type
_entity.pdbx_description
1 polymer ?
#
loop_
_entity_poly.entity_id
_entity_poly.type
_entity_poly.pdbx_seq_one_letter_code
_entity_poly.pdbx_strand_id
1 'polypeptide(L)'
;GWQWQIPLQHRIGNGLVYSSRHLSDDEAAATLLAHLPAPALAEPRVIPFRTGRVREQWAKNVCSVGLSSGFLEPLESTSIHLIQSAVVRLLKLFPHQGITPALVDEYNAQSKLEYETVRDFIILHYHVNARPDAGFWRDLRHMAVPERLRDKIRLFRATGRLFQDPADIFKDASWLQVLVGQGVLPEDIHPIAASMEPAQLA
;
A
#
# COMPACT_ATOMS: atom_id res chain seq x y z
N GLY A 1 4.79 -11.22 10.05
CA GLY A 1 5.25 -10.72 8.76
C GLY A 1 4.66 -11.47 7.57
N TRP A 2 5.12 -11.18 6.39
CA TRP A 2 4.73 -11.85 5.16
C TRP A 2 5.94 -12.04 4.24
N GLN A 3 5.91 -13.10 3.46
CA GLN A 3 6.99 -13.45 2.54
C GLN A 3 6.57 -13.20 1.10
N TRP A 4 7.46 -12.61 0.32
CA TRP A 4 7.31 -12.48 -1.12
C TRP A 4 8.24 -13.44 -1.86
N GLN A 5 7.79 -13.87 -3.04
CA GLN A 5 8.53 -14.72 -3.93
C GLN A 5 8.33 -14.21 -5.36
N ILE A 6 9.43 -13.82 -6.01
CA ILE A 6 9.41 -13.20 -7.33
C ILE A 6 10.27 -14.06 -8.28
N PRO A 7 9.67 -14.78 -9.24
CA PRO A 7 10.41 -15.52 -10.25
C PRO A 7 11.07 -14.53 -11.24
N LEU A 8 12.37 -14.69 -11.41
CA LEU A 8 13.18 -13.99 -12.40
C LEU A 8 13.70 -15.00 -13.42
N GLN A 9 14.28 -14.52 -14.53
CA GLN A 9 14.77 -15.41 -15.60
C GLN A 9 15.80 -16.45 -15.13
N HIS A 10 16.65 -16.11 -14.17
CA HIS A 10 17.79 -16.95 -13.75
C HIS A 10 17.79 -17.31 -12.26
N ARG A 11 16.82 -16.80 -11.49
CA ARG A 11 16.68 -17.09 -10.05
C ARG A 11 15.28 -16.76 -9.56
N ILE A 12 14.99 -17.13 -8.33
CA ILE A 12 13.79 -16.67 -7.62
C ILE A 12 14.25 -15.72 -6.51
N GLY A 13 13.78 -14.47 -6.56
CA GLY A 13 13.92 -13.53 -5.46
C GLY A 13 12.96 -13.88 -4.33
N ASN A 14 13.45 -13.91 -3.10
CA ASN A 14 12.63 -14.14 -1.91
C ASN A 14 12.97 -13.11 -0.85
N GLY A 15 11.98 -12.74 -0.05
CA GLY A 15 12.19 -11.88 1.11
C GLY A 15 11.05 -11.96 2.10
N LEU A 16 11.36 -11.70 3.36
CA LEU A 16 10.41 -11.65 4.46
C LEU A 16 10.32 -10.21 4.97
N VAL A 17 9.12 -9.65 4.95
CA VAL A 17 8.82 -8.37 5.59
C VAL A 17 8.30 -8.65 7.00
N TYR A 18 8.95 -8.10 8.00
CA TYR A 18 8.63 -8.35 9.40
C TYR A 18 8.81 -7.11 10.25
N SER A 19 8.33 -7.16 11.48
CA SER A 19 8.53 -6.12 12.48
C SER A 19 9.46 -6.62 13.57
N SER A 20 10.53 -5.88 13.84
CA SER A 20 11.48 -6.18 14.94
C SER A 20 10.85 -6.19 16.34
N ARG A 21 9.60 -5.72 16.49
CA ARG A 21 8.83 -5.87 17.74
C ARG A 21 8.28 -7.29 17.95
N HIS A 22 8.21 -8.11 16.89
CA HIS A 22 7.56 -9.41 16.91
C HIS A 22 8.47 -10.55 16.48
N LEU A 23 9.59 -10.25 15.83
CA LEU A 23 10.51 -11.25 15.29
C LEU A 23 11.91 -10.66 15.27
N SER A 24 12.91 -11.40 15.76
CA SER A 24 14.33 -11.03 15.65
C SER A 24 14.84 -11.23 14.22
N ASP A 25 15.97 -10.62 13.91
CA ASP A 25 16.61 -10.75 12.58
C ASP A 25 17.01 -12.21 12.29
N ASP A 26 17.52 -12.91 13.30
CA ASP A 26 17.93 -14.35 13.19
C ASP A 26 16.71 -15.26 12.96
N GLU A 27 15.62 -15.04 13.70
CA GLU A 27 14.38 -15.79 13.51
C GLU A 27 13.76 -15.50 12.13
N ALA A 28 13.84 -14.25 11.68
CA ALA A 28 13.37 -13.86 10.36
C ALA A 28 14.19 -14.52 9.24
N ALA A 29 15.51 -14.56 9.38
CA ALA A 29 16.39 -15.25 8.43
C ALA A 29 16.12 -16.76 8.41
N ALA A 30 16.00 -17.40 9.57
CA ALA A 30 15.67 -18.82 9.69
C ALA A 30 14.30 -19.15 9.07
N THR A 31 13.30 -18.29 9.35
CA THR A 31 11.95 -18.44 8.77
C THR A 31 11.98 -18.33 7.25
N LEU A 32 12.69 -17.33 6.72
CA LEU A 32 12.83 -17.16 5.27
C LEU A 32 13.46 -18.39 4.63
N LEU A 33 14.60 -18.86 5.16
CA LEU A 33 15.33 -20.00 4.63
C LEU A 33 14.50 -21.30 4.67
N ALA A 34 13.74 -21.51 5.74
CA ALA A 34 12.89 -22.69 5.90
C ALA A 34 11.75 -22.79 4.87
N HIS A 35 11.34 -21.65 4.30
CA HIS A 35 10.24 -21.56 3.32
C HIS A 35 10.71 -21.38 1.88
N LEU A 36 12.01 -21.54 1.61
CA LEU A 36 12.50 -21.48 0.23
C LEU A 36 12.13 -22.77 -0.52
N PRO A 37 11.78 -22.68 -1.81
CA PRO A 37 11.47 -23.85 -2.64
C PRO A 37 12.71 -24.64 -3.06
N ALA A 38 13.92 -24.08 -2.86
CA ALA A 38 15.21 -24.66 -3.22
C ALA A 38 16.32 -24.07 -2.33
N PRO A 39 17.53 -24.68 -2.31
CA PRO A 39 18.66 -24.14 -1.55
C PRO A 39 18.95 -22.67 -1.88
N ALA A 40 19.26 -21.90 -0.85
CA ALA A 40 19.63 -20.50 -1.00
C ALA A 40 20.91 -20.34 -1.82
N LEU A 41 20.95 -19.35 -2.71
CA LEU A 41 22.12 -18.99 -3.51
C LEU A 41 23.06 -18.02 -2.78
N ALA A 42 22.58 -17.39 -1.71
CA ALA A 42 23.32 -16.42 -0.89
C ALA A 42 22.72 -16.34 0.50
N GLU A 43 23.47 -15.83 1.45
CA GLU A 43 22.98 -15.56 2.80
C GLU A 43 21.91 -14.46 2.81
N PRO A 44 20.90 -14.55 3.68
CA PRO A 44 19.91 -13.50 3.85
C PRO A 44 20.57 -12.20 4.30
N ARG A 45 20.07 -11.09 3.76
CA ARG A 45 20.53 -9.76 4.14
C ARG A 45 19.39 -8.96 4.78
N VAL A 46 19.59 -8.48 6.00
CA VAL A 46 18.65 -7.59 6.67
C VAL A 46 18.74 -6.19 6.06
N ILE A 47 17.59 -5.63 5.69
CA ILE A 47 17.46 -4.27 5.15
C ILE A 47 16.48 -3.52 6.03
N PRO A 48 16.95 -2.75 7.03
CA PRO A 48 16.08 -1.96 7.88
C PRO A 48 15.44 -0.81 7.09
N PHE A 49 14.15 -0.58 7.31
CA PHE A 49 13.45 0.54 6.71
C PHE A 49 12.43 1.15 7.67
N ARG A 50 12.05 2.39 7.37
CA ARG A 50 10.92 3.07 7.99
C ARG A 50 9.96 3.52 6.91
N THR A 51 8.69 3.21 7.08
CA THR A 51 7.64 3.73 6.20
C THR A 51 7.38 5.21 6.51
N GLY A 52 7.19 6.00 5.49
CA GLY A 52 6.89 7.41 5.62
C GLY A 52 7.24 8.21 4.38
N ARG A 53 6.95 9.49 4.43
CA ARG A 53 7.32 10.46 3.42
C ARG A 53 7.92 11.72 4.06
N VAL A 54 8.70 12.47 3.31
CA VAL A 54 9.11 13.82 3.72
C VAL A 54 7.88 14.73 3.74
N ARG A 55 7.91 15.75 4.61
CA ARG A 55 6.80 16.69 4.75
C ARG A 55 6.53 17.45 3.45
N GLU A 56 7.59 17.99 2.85
CA GLU A 56 7.60 18.75 1.61
C GLU A 56 8.52 18.05 0.63
N GLN A 57 7.96 17.52 -0.45
CA GLN A 57 8.75 16.86 -1.49
C GLN A 57 9.37 17.85 -2.47
N TRP A 58 8.79 19.04 -2.60
CA TRP A 58 9.38 20.17 -3.26
C TRP A 58 9.58 21.30 -2.27
N ALA A 59 10.84 21.66 -2.01
CA ALA A 59 11.26 22.76 -1.16
C ALA A 59 12.31 23.62 -1.88
N LYS A 60 12.06 24.91 -2.01
CA LYS A 60 12.95 25.85 -2.73
C LYS A 60 13.20 25.35 -4.16
N ASN A 61 14.48 25.12 -4.52
CA ASN A 61 14.92 24.62 -5.82
C ASN A 61 15.20 23.11 -5.85
N VAL A 62 14.74 22.37 -4.82
CA VAL A 62 14.96 20.92 -4.70
C VAL A 62 13.64 20.20 -4.72
N CYS A 63 13.51 19.22 -5.61
CA CYS A 63 12.40 18.29 -5.65
C CYS A 63 12.91 16.88 -5.37
N SER A 64 12.43 16.23 -4.31
CA SER A 64 12.78 14.86 -3.96
C SER A 64 11.90 13.86 -4.71
N VAL A 65 12.49 12.80 -5.25
CA VAL A 65 11.81 11.75 -6.00
C VAL A 65 12.34 10.38 -5.57
N GLY A 66 11.48 9.36 -5.57
CA GLY A 66 11.85 8.01 -5.16
C GLY A 66 12.14 7.92 -3.66
N LEU A 67 13.15 7.16 -3.26
CA LEU A 67 13.47 6.91 -1.85
C LEU A 67 13.80 8.18 -1.06
N SER A 68 14.24 9.25 -1.72
CA SER A 68 14.47 10.54 -1.07
C SER A 68 13.16 11.28 -0.73
N SER A 69 12.06 10.95 -1.38
CA SER A 69 10.75 11.54 -1.12
C SER A 69 9.95 10.76 -0.08
N GLY A 70 10.20 9.47 0.04
CA GLY A 70 9.54 8.59 0.98
C GLY A 70 9.66 7.13 0.59
N PHE A 71 9.22 6.27 1.49
CA PHE A 71 9.17 4.84 1.27
C PHE A 71 7.90 4.25 1.92
N LEU A 72 7.20 3.44 1.17
CA LEU A 72 6.16 2.55 1.65
C LEU A 72 6.63 1.12 1.41
N GLU A 73 6.27 0.23 2.32
CA GLU A 73 6.67 -1.17 2.19
C GLU A 73 6.12 -1.80 0.90
N PRO A 74 6.76 -2.87 0.37
CA PRO A 74 6.51 -3.32 -1.01
C PRO A 74 5.25 -4.17 -1.21
N LEU A 75 4.32 -4.26 -0.25
CA LEU A 75 3.14 -5.13 -0.35
C LEU A 75 2.38 -4.95 -1.68
N GLU A 76 2.23 -3.72 -2.14
CA GLU A 76 1.56 -3.38 -3.39
C GLU A 76 2.51 -2.89 -4.49
N SER A 77 3.84 -3.00 -4.27
CA SER A 77 4.89 -2.69 -5.26
C SER A 77 4.80 -1.28 -5.88
N THR A 78 4.37 -0.28 -5.11
CA THR A 78 4.04 1.07 -5.62
C THR A 78 5.21 1.99 -5.84
N SER A 79 6.45 1.61 -5.45
CA SER A 79 7.61 2.52 -5.48
C SER A 79 7.91 3.09 -6.86
N ILE A 80 7.87 2.28 -7.92
CA ILE A 80 8.11 2.74 -9.29
C ILE A 80 6.99 3.67 -9.75
N HIS A 81 5.74 3.35 -9.43
CA HIS A 81 4.59 4.22 -9.72
C HIS A 81 4.77 5.61 -9.09
N LEU A 82 5.13 5.67 -7.80
CA LEU A 82 5.37 6.93 -7.09
C LEU A 82 6.51 7.75 -7.71
N ILE A 83 7.53 7.10 -8.27
CA ILE A 83 8.58 7.79 -9.02
C ILE A 83 8.00 8.39 -10.31
N GLN A 84 7.29 7.59 -11.10
CA GLN A 84 6.70 8.02 -12.37
C GLN A 84 5.72 9.18 -12.18
N SER A 85 4.81 9.07 -11.23
CA SER A 85 3.82 10.12 -10.94
C SER A 85 4.48 11.41 -10.46
N ALA A 86 5.52 11.31 -9.62
CA ALA A 86 6.29 12.46 -9.17
C ALA A 86 6.97 13.19 -10.35
N VAL A 87 7.58 12.45 -11.29
CA VAL A 87 8.20 13.02 -12.49
C VAL A 87 7.14 13.68 -13.38
N VAL A 88 6.02 13.00 -13.65
CA VAL A 88 4.92 13.56 -14.46
C VAL A 88 4.35 14.82 -13.81
N ARG A 89 4.15 14.82 -12.49
CA ARG A 89 3.70 15.99 -11.73
C ARG A 89 4.68 17.14 -11.83
N LEU A 90 5.99 16.86 -11.69
CA LEU A 90 7.03 17.87 -11.84
C LEU A 90 7.03 18.48 -13.24
N LEU A 91 6.88 17.66 -14.29
CA LEU A 91 6.80 18.15 -15.67
C LEU A 91 5.58 19.04 -15.90
N LYS A 92 4.42 18.69 -15.35
CA LYS A 92 3.18 19.49 -15.46
C LYS A 92 3.28 20.85 -14.73
N LEU A 93 4.00 20.89 -13.62
CA LEU A 93 4.16 22.06 -12.76
C LEU A 93 5.54 22.72 -12.96
N PHE A 94 6.26 22.35 -14.04
CA PHE A 94 7.64 22.84 -14.24
C PHE A 94 7.66 24.36 -14.42
N PRO A 95 8.44 25.08 -13.61
CA PRO A 95 8.47 26.53 -13.64
C PRO A 95 9.21 27.04 -14.87
N HIS A 96 8.58 27.88 -15.70
CA HIS A 96 9.20 28.52 -16.86
C HIS A 96 9.52 30.00 -16.63
N GLN A 97 8.96 30.62 -15.59
CA GLN A 97 9.22 32.02 -15.21
C GLN A 97 9.67 32.15 -13.74
N GLY A 98 10.22 31.07 -13.18
CA GLY A 98 10.63 31.00 -11.77
C GLY A 98 9.69 30.18 -10.90
N ILE A 99 10.21 29.71 -9.79
CA ILE A 99 9.47 28.89 -8.82
C ILE A 99 8.56 29.80 -7.98
N THR A 100 7.28 29.56 -8.03
CA THR A 100 6.29 30.28 -7.22
C THR A 100 5.76 29.40 -6.07
N PRO A 101 5.31 30.00 -4.96
CA PRO A 101 4.69 29.22 -3.87
C PRO A 101 3.52 28.36 -4.38
N ALA A 102 2.67 28.86 -5.27
CA ALA A 102 1.52 28.12 -5.80
C ALA A 102 1.93 26.80 -6.50
N LEU A 103 3.01 26.79 -7.26
CA LEU A 103 3.54 25.57 -7.90
C LEU A 103 4.02 24.55 -6.84
N VAL A 104 4.74 25.04 -5.84
CA VAL A 104 5.28 24.23 -4.75
C VAL A 104 4.17 23.63 -3.91
N ASP A 105 3.19 24.44 -3.53
CA ASP A 105 2.06 24.04 -2.70
C ASP A 105 1.21 22.98 -3.42
N GLU A 106 0.91 23.18 -4.70
CA GLU A 106 0.13 22.24 -5.50
C GLU A 106 0.87 20.90 -5.67
N TYR A 107 2.18 20.95 -5.98
CA TYR A 107 3.00 19.74 -6.07
C TYR A 107 2.98 18.94 -4.76
N ASN A 108 3.19 19.63 -3.64
CA ASN A 108 3.24 19.02 -2.33
C ASN A 108 1.87 18.48 -1.88
N ALA A 109 0.78 19.17 -2.20
CA ALA A 109 -0.57 18.72 -1.91
C ALA A 109 -0.92 17.43 -2.65
N GLN A 110 -0.67 17.37 -3.96
CA GLN A 110 -0.90 16.17 -4.77
C GLN A 110 -0.02 15.01 -4.32
N SER A 111 1.25 15.25 -4.07
CA SER A 111 2.18 14.24 -3.57
C SER A 111 1.75 13.67 -2.23
N LYS A 112 1.34 14.53 -1.31
CA LYS A 112 0.83 14.12 0.01
C LYS A 112 -0.36 13.19 -0.16
N LEU A 113 -1.34 13.61 -0.94
CA LEU A 113 -2.57 12.85 -1.16
C LEU A 113 -2.27 11.47 -1.75
N GLU A 114 -1.40 11.39 -2.75
CA GLU A 114 -1.01 10.13 -3.39
C GLU A 114 -0.34 9.16 -2.39
N TYR A 115 0.63 9.63 -1.60
CA TYR A 115 1.24 8.81 -0.56
C TYR A 115 0.25 8.34 0.50
N GLU A 116 -0.70 9.19 0.88
CA GLU A 116 -1.72 8.86 1.88
C GLU A 116 -2.72 7.84 1.35
N THR A 117 -3.11 7.90 0.08
CA THR A 117 -4.01 6.90 -0.54
C THR A 117 -3.34 5.54 -0.66
N VAL A 118 -2.09 5.49 -1.09
CA VAL A 118 -1.30 4.24 -1.16
C VAL A 118 -1.11 3.65 0.25
N ARG A 119 -0.72 4.47 1.23
CA ARG A 119 -0.60 4.04 2.62
C ARG A 119 -1.90 3.44 3.14
N ASP A 120 -3.02 4.08 2.90
CA ASP A 120 -4.33 3.64 3.39
C ASP A 120 -4.72 2.29 2.79
N PHE A 121 -4.41 2.05 1.53
CA PHE A 121 -4.64 0.76 0.89
C PHE A 121 -3.72 -0.35 1.46
N ILE A 122 -2.45 -0.05 1.73
CA ILE A 122 -1.54 -0.98 2.42
C ILE A 122 -2.05 -1.28 3.84
N ILE A 123 -2.44 -0.26 4.60
CA ILE A 123 -3.00 -0.44 5.95
C ILE A 123 -4.26 -1.31 5.91
N LEU A 124 -5.11 -1.18 4.89
CA LEU A 124 -6.30 -2.02 4.72
C LEU A 124 -5.95 -3.51 4.81
N HIS A 125 -4.92 -3.97 4.08
CA HIS A 125 -4.49 -5.38 4.07
C HIS A 125 -4.14 -5.90 5.46
N TYR A 126 -3.51 -5.06 6.27
CA TYR A 126 -3.11 -5.41 7.62
C TYR A 126 -4.26 -5.31 8.62
N HIS A 127 -5.13 -4.32 8.46
CA HIS A 127 -6.18 -4.04 9.43
C HIS A 127 -7.36 -5.02 9.33
N VAL A 128 -7.79 -5.36 8.12
CA VAL A 128 -8.96 -6.23 7.93
C VAL A 128 -8.63 -7.73 7.93
N ASN A 129 -7.36 -8.10 8.22
CA ASN A 129 -6.96 -9.50 8.26
C ASN A 129 -7.76 -10.30 9.31
N ALA A 130 -8.09 -11.55 8.99
CA ALA A 130 -8.79 -12.48 9.88
C ALA A 130 -7.87 -13.58 10.45
N ARG A 131 -6.55 -13.44 10.35
CA ARG A 131 -5.59 -14.47 10.80
C ARG A 131 -5.68 -14.68 12.32
N PRO A 132 -5.89 -15.92 12.79
CA PRO A 132 -6.04 -16.21 14.22
C PRO A 132 -4.69 -16.19 14.97
N ASP A 133 -3.60 -16.41 14.24
CA ASP A 133 -2.25 -16.60 14.75
C ASP A 133 -1.52 -15.27 15.01
N ALA A 134 -0.56 -15.35 15.90
CA ALA A 134 0.51 -14.42 16.18
C ALA A 134 0.14 -12.96 16.55
N GLY A 135 0.87 -12.44 17.53
CA GLY A 135 0.75 -11.09 18.05
C GLY A 135 0.82 -10.02 16.96
N PHE A 136 1.69 -10.18 15.96
CA PHE A 136 1.83 -9.25 14.84
C PHE A 136 0.49 -8.96 14.12
N TRP A 137 -0.20 -9.99 13.62
CA TRP A 137 -1.46 -9.81 12.88
C TRP A 137 -2.60 -9.32 13.74
N ARG A 138 -2.64 -9.75 15.00
CA ARG A 138 -3.60 -9.27 15.99
C ARG A 138 -3.41 -7.80 16.30
N ASP A 139 -2.16 -7.36 16.52
CA ASP A 139 -1.85 -5.97 16.82
C ASP A 139 -2.20 -5.05 15.65
N LEU A 140 -1.94 -5.49 14.41
CA LEU A 140 -2.30 -4.74 13.21
C LEU A 140 -3.82 -4.68 12.96
N ARG A 141 -4.57 -5.72 13.34
CA ARG A 141 -6.03 -5.70 13.29
C ARG A 141 -6.62 -4.64 14.22
N HIS A 142 -5.98 -4.40 15.35
CA HIS A 142 -6.46 -3.44 16.36
C HIS A 142 -5.75 -2.08 16.30
N MET A 143 -4.90 -1.87 15.29
CA MET A 143 -4.20 -0.60 15.13
C MET A 143 -5.19 0.55 14.84
N ALA A 144 -4.82 1.75 15.26
CA ALA A 144 -5.53 2.95 14.84
C ALA A 144 -5.30 3.17 13.34
N VAL A 145 -6.38 3.34 12.59
CA VAL A 145 -6.34 3.59 11.15
C VAL A 145 -6.73 5.04 10.83
N PRO A 146 -6.23 5.62 9.74
CA PRO A 146 -6.64 6.94 9.29
C PRO A 146 -8.16 7.04 9.14
N GLU A 147 -8.71 8.21 9.46
CA GLU A 147 -10.15 8.47 9.42
C GLU A 147 -10.76 8.16 8.05
N ARG A 148 -10.09 8.62 6.98
CA ARG A 148 -10.49 8.35 5.60
C ARG A 148 -10.63 6.85 5.29
N LEU A 149 -9.68 6.02 5.75
CA LEU A 149 -9.74 4.57 5.59
C LEU A 149 -10.89 3.96 6.41
N ARG A 150 -11.02 4.39 7.66
CA ARG A 150 -12.10 3.94 8.55
C ARG A 150 -13.48 4.22 7.94
N ASP A 151 -13.67 5.40 7.38
CA ASP A 151 -14.93 5.80 6.76
C ASP A 151 -15.22 5.02 5.48
N LYS A 152 -14.20 4.74 4.66
CA LYS A 152 -14.34 3.89 3.47
C LYS A 152 -14.75 2.46 3.86
N ILE A 153 -14.11 1.86 4.87
CA ILE A 153 -14.47 0.53 5.38
C ILE A 153 -15.90 0.52 5.95
N ARG A 154 -16.25 1.54 6.74
CA ARG A 154 -17.60 1.68 7.33
C ARG A 154 -18.68 1.77 6.25
N LEU A 155 -18.46 2.60 5.23
CA LEU A 155 -19.38 2.75 4.11
C LEU A 155 -19.56 1.43 3.36
N PHE A 156 -18.46 0.74 3.06
CA PHE A 156 -18.52 -0.55 2.38
C PHE A 156 -19.30 -1.59 3.20
N ARG A 157 -19.03 -1.70 4.50
CA ARG A 157 -19.78 -2.63 5.38
C ARG A 157 -21.28 -2.36 5.38
N ALA A 158 -21.65 -1.11 5.46
CA ALA A 158 -23.06 -0.74 5.53
C ALA A 158 -23.81 -0.90 4.19
N THR A 159 -23.13 -0.76 3.05
CA THR A 159 -23.83 -0.53 1.76
C THR A 159 -23.26 -1.29 0.57
N GLY A 160 -22.14 -1.97 0.70
CA GLY A 160 -21.42 -2.58 -0.41
C GLY A 160 -20.81 -1.58 -1.40
N ARG A 161 -20.87 -0.28 -1.12
CA ARG A 161 -20.44 0.76 -2.05
C ARG A 161 -19.01 1.20 -1.76
N LEU A 162 -18.28 1.45 -2.83
CA LEU A 162 -16.95 2.04 -2.82
C LEU A 162 -16.99 3.34 -3.66
N PHE A 163 -16.31 4.37 -3.19
CA PHE A 163 -16.09 5.59 -3.94
C PHE A 163 -14.61 5.79 -4.14
N GLN A 164 -14.22 5.87 -5.40
CA GLN A 164 -12.84 6.12 -5.79
C GLN A 164 -12.51 7.60 -5.59
N ASP A 165 -11.43 7.87 -4.87
CA ASP A 165 -10.82 9.19 -4.87
C ASP A 165 -10.07 9.39 -6.19
N PRO A 166 -10.09 10.59 -6.80
CA PRO A 166 -9.30 10.87 -8.02
C PRO A 166 -7.81 10.57 -7.89
N ALA A 167 -7.26 10.62 -6.67
CA ALA A 167 -5.87 10.28 -6.40
C ALA A 167 -5.62 8.79 -6.13
N ASP A 168 -6.68 7.95 -6.07
CA ASP A 168 -6.53 6.52 -5.86
C ASP A 168 -5.98 5.84 -7.11
N ILE A 169 -4.80 5.23 -6.98
CA ILE A 169 -4.21 4.37 -8.02
C ILE A 169 -4.88 2.98 -8.04
N PHE A 170 -5.39 2.55 -6.91
CA PHE A 170 -6.12 1.29 -6.75
C PHE A 170 -7.61 1.53 -7.05
N LYS A 171 -8.12 0.79 -8.04
CA LYS A 171 -9.51 0.91 -8.46
C LYS A 171 -10.46 0.17 -7.52
N ASP A 172 -11.75 0.42 -7.64
CA ASP A 172 -12.79 -0.21 -6.82
C ASP A 172 -12.67 -1.73 -6.78
N ALA A 173 -12.30 -2.36 -7.90
CA ALA A 173 -12.06 -3.80 -7.97
C ALA A 173 -10.95 -4.26 -7.00
N SER A 174 -9.85 -3.49 -6.87
CA SER A 174 -8.76 -3.82 -5.94
C SER A 174 -9.23 -3.72 -4.48
N TRP A 175 -9.96 -2.65 -4.15
CA TRP A 175 -10.55 -2.47 -2.83
C TRP A 175 -11.53 -3.58 -2.49
N LEU A 176 -12.40 -3.92 -3.45
CA LEU A 176 -13.38 -5.00 -3.29
C LEU A 176 -12.70 -6.35 -3.04
N GLN A 177 -11.66 -6.68 -3.83
CA GLN A 177 -10.90 -7.92 -3.66
C GLN A 177 -10.29 -8.04 -2.26
N VAL A 178 -9.67 -6.98 -1.75
CA VAL A 178 -9.06 -7.01 -0.42
C VAL A 178 -10.13 -7.12 0.66
N LEU A 179 -11.18 -6.31 0.61
CA LEU A 179 -12.26 -6.34 1.60
C LEU A 179 -12.94 -7.71 1.65
N VAL A 180 -13.46 -8.17 0.52
CA VAL A 180 -14.19 -9.46 0.45
C VAL A 180 -13.25 -10.64 0.69
N GLY A 181 -12.05 -10.61 0.12
CA GLY A 181 -11.03 -11.66 0.30
C GLY A 181 -10.58 -11.82 1.76
N GLN A 182 -10.67 -10.76 2.56
CA GLN A 182 -10.37 -10.77 3.99
C GLN A 182 -11.65 -10.97 4.86
N GLY A 183 -12.78 -11.30 4.23
CA GLY A 183 -14.04 -11.61 4.94
C GLY A 183 -14.83 -10.38 5.38
N VAL A 184 -14.53 -9.19 4.88
CA VAL A 184 -15.36 -8.00 5.10
C VAL A 184 -16.51 -8.03 4.08
N LEU A 185 -17.66 -8.52 4.51
CA LEU A 185 -18.87 -8.56 3.68
C LEU A 185 -19.77 -7.38 4.00
N PRO A 186 -20.47 -6.82 3.01
CA PRO A 186 -21.44 -5.76 3.24
C PRO A 186 -22.74 -6.32 3.86
N GLU A 187 -23.39 -5.50 4.70
CA GLU A 187 -24.71 -5.80 5.30
C GLU A 187 -25.83 -5.62 4.29
N ASP A 188 -25.64 -4.74 3.30
CA ASP A 188 -26.58 -4.46 2.21
C ASP A 188 -25.81 -4.27 0.89
N ILE A 189 -26.51 -4.48 -0.24
CA ILE A 189 -25.96 -4.29 -1.57
C ILE A 189 -26.83 -3.34 -2.38
N HIS A 190 -26.27 -2.81 -3.47
CA HIS A 190 -26.99 -1.89 -4.32
C HIS A 190 -28.31 -2.53 -4.85
N PRO A 191 -29.47 -1.89 -4.74
CA PRO A 191 -30.75 -2.48 -5.14
C PRO A 191 -30.79 -3.03 -6.56
N ILE A 192 -30.09 -2.39 -7.51
CA ILE A 192 -29.98 -2.88 -8.88
C ILE A 192 -29.25 -4.24 -8.90
N ALA A 193 -28.13 -4.36 -8.19
CA ALA A 193 -27.41 -5.62 -8.11
C ALA A 193 -28.21 -6.70 -7.40
N ALA A 194 -28.97 -6.33 -6.37
CA ALA A 194 -29.86 -7.25 -5.65
C ALA A 194 -31.02 -7.78 -6.53
N SER A 195 -31.42 -7.05 -7.54
CA SER A 195 -32.49 -7.43 -8.48
C SER A 195 -32.02 -8.23 -9.70
N MET A 196 -30.69 -8.39 -9.89
CA MET A 196 -30.15 -9.15 -11.01
C MET A 196 -30.21 -10.66 -10.76
N GLU A 197 -30.63 -11.41 -11.76
CA GLU A 197 -30.53 -12.87 -11.71
C GLU A 197 -29.08 -13.34 -11.75
N PRO A 198 -28.71 -14.44 -11.04
CA PRO A 198 -27.32 -14.93 -11.03
C PRO A 198 -26.70 -15.12 -12.42
N ALA A 199 -27.49 -15.48 -13.42
CA ALA A 199 -27.06 -15.65 -14.81
C ALA A 199 -26.66 -14.31 -15.49
N GLN A 200 -27.08 -13.17 -14.94
CA GLN A 200 -26.74 -11.84 -15.45
C GLN A 200 -25.47 -11.27 -14.80
N LEU A 201 -24.95 -11.96 -13.76
CA LEU A 201 -23.75 -11.58 -13.02
C LEU A 201 -22.50 -12.36 -13.46
N ALA A 202 -22.65 -13.36 -14.33
CA ALA A 202 -21.59 -14.18 -14.89
C ALA A 202 -21.12 -13.57 -16.23
#